data_2468919e2cfb5e0943d8800ecc2f7068
#
_entry.id   2468919e2cfb5e0943d8800ecc2f7068
#
_cell.length_a   1.000
_cell.length_b   1.000
_cell.length_c   1.000
_cell.angle_alpha   90.00
_cell.angle_beta   90.00
_cell.angle_gamma   90.00
#
_symmetry.space_group_name_H-M   'P 1'
#
loop_
_entity.id
_entity.type
_entity.pdbx_description
1 polymer ?
#
loop_
_entity_poly.entity_id
_entity_poly.type
_entity_poly.pdbx_seq_one_letter_code
_entity_poly.pdbx_strand_id
1 'polypeptide(L)'
;MQKLHFSITIDAPRSEVYSKMLAKDTYQQWTEEFSHGSTYEGSWDTDAKIRFVDPSGGGMLSEIAENRPNEFVSIRHYGMVVDGKEDTESDAVKAWAPAYENYCFAEKDGGTEVSVDMDANDEWAEMFSEMWPNALVRLKKLCEGKLPEKLTVSAIVNVPVEKAWEYRTKPEHITQWAFAQDDWEAPEAENDLKWGGRFRTRMRAKDGSAQFDFSGKYTAVQDGKSFTYRMDDGRFADVTFASVDGGTRVTESFEPEGSNTLELQQSGWQAIMDNYKKYAESR
;
A
#
# COMPACT_ATOMS: atom_id res chain seq x y z
N MET A 1 -14.92 22.15 -1.66
CA MET A 1 -15.38 20.74 -1.79
C MET A 1 -15.64 20.42 -3.24
N GLN A 2 -15.02 19.38 -3.76
CA GLN A 2 -15.20 18.85 -5.12
C GLN A 2 -16.00 17.55 -5.04
N LYS A 3 -16.72 17.22 -6.10
CA LYS A 3 -17.35 15.93 -6.30
C LYS A 3 -16.46 15.11 -7.21
N LEU A 4 -15.96 13.97 -6.74
CA LEU A 4 -15.17 13.04 -7.52
C LEU A 4 -16.02 11.82 -7.87
N HIS A 5 -15.82 11.30 -9.07
CA HIS A 5 -16.51 10.10 -9.55
C HIS A 5 -15.51 9.14 -10.17
N PHE A 6 -15.57 7.87 -9.77
CA PHE A 6 -14.75 6.78 -10.30
C PHE A 6 -15.64 5.57 -10.60
N SER A 7 -15.30 4.80 -11.62
CA SER A 7 -16.00 3.54 -11.88
C SER A 7 -15.11 2.50 -12.55
N ILE A 8 -15.47 1.23 -12.35
CA ILE A 8 -14.83 0.10 -13.01
C ILE A 8 -15.85 -1.03 -13.23
N THR A 9 -15.70 -1.77 -14.33
CA THR A 9 -16.47 -3.00 -14.56
C THR A 9 -15.63 -4.21 -14.17
N ILE A 10 -16.19 -5.07 -13.31
CA ILE A 10 -15.57 -6.28 -12.73
C ILE A 10 -16.32 -7.49 -13.27
N ASP A 11 -15.61 -8.49 -13.78
CA ASP A 11 -16.16 -9.75 -14.26
C ASP A 11 -16.40 -10.70 -13.08
N ALA A 12 -17.37 -10.34 -12.26
CA ALA A 12 -17.82 -11.12 -11.10
C ALA A 12 -19.25 -10.72 -10.71
N PRO A 13 -20.02 -11.66 -10.07
CA PRO A 13 -21.36 -11.37 -9.59
C PRO A 13 -21.41 -10.23 -8.56
N ARG A 14 -22.46 -9.42 -8.62
CA ARG A 14 -22.67 -8.26 -7.75
C ARG A 14 -22.53 -8.58 -6.25
N SER A 15 -23.07 -9.71 -5.82
CA SER A 15 -22.97 -10.15 -4.42
C SER A 15 -21.54 -10.47 -3.99
N GLU A 16 -20.74 -11.02 -4.90
CA GLU A 16 -19.33 -11.31 -4.64
C GLU A 16 -18.51 -10.02 -4.56
N VAL A 17 -18.71 -9.10 -5.51
CA VAL A 17 -18.01 -7.80 -5.53
C VAL A 17 -18.33 -7.00 -4.27
N TYR A 18 -19.61 -6.90 -3.90
CA TYR A 18 -20.06 -6.24 -2.67
C TYR A 18 -19.41 -6.89 -1.43
N SER A 19 -19.44 -8.22 -1.33
CA SER A 19 -18.85 -8.94 -0.19
C SER A 19 -17.35 -8.68 -0.10
N LYS A 20 -16.61 -8.80 -1.20
CA LYS A 20 -15.15 -8.58 -1.23
C LYS A 20 -14.76 -7.13 -0.99
N MET A 21 -15.57 -6.17 -1.40
CA MET A 21 -15.30 -4.76 -1.14
C MET A 21 -15.41 -4.41 0.34
N LEU A 22 -16.34 -5.06 1.09
CA LEU A 22 -16.65 -4.71 2.46
C LEU A 22 -16.08 -5.69 3.52
N ALA A 23 -15.79 -6.95 3.17
CA ALA A 23 -15.24 -7.91 4.14
C ALA A 23 -13.84 -7.49 4.62
N LYS A 24 -13.57 -7.63 5.91
CA LYS A 24 -12.41 -7.03 6.58
C LYS A 24 -11.06 -7.51 6.02
N ASP A 25 -10.95 -8.77 5.68
CA ASP A 25 -9.75 -9.40 5.11
C ASP A 25 -9.45 -8.97 3.68
N THR A 26 -10.50 -8.79 2.88
CA THR A 26 -10.38 -8.33 1.50
C THR A 26 -10.33 -6.80 1.39
N TYR A 27 -10.98 -6.08 2.33
CA TYR A 27 -10.88 -4.63 2.44
C TYR A 27 -9.43 -4.17 2.53
N GLN A 28 -8.63 -4.77 3.39
CA GLN A 28 -7.20 -4.45 3.54
C GLN A 28 -6.40 -4.63 2.25
N GLN A 29 -6.78 -5.57 1.39
CA GLN A 29 -6.04 -5.88 0.17
C GLN A 29 -6.25 -4.84 -0.93
N TRP A 30 -7.48 -4.36 -1.13
CA TRP A 30 -7.73 -3.38 -2.19
C TRP A 30 -7.49 -1.94 -1.72
N THR A 31 -7.61 -1.65 -0.42
CA THR A 31 -7.35 -0.32 0.16
C THR A 31 -5.86 -0.06 0.41
N GLU A 32 -4.97 -1.02 0.12
CA GLU A 32 -3.51 -0.86 0.22
C GLU A 32 -2.97 0.33 -0.59
N GLU A 33 -3.70 0.76 -1.62
CA GLU A 33 -3.41 1.95 -2.42
C GLU A 33 -3.50 3.26 -1.61
N PHE A 34 -4.34 3.32 -0.58
CA PHE A 34 -4.49 4.48 0.29
C PHE A 34 -3.47 4.47 1.43
N SER A 35 -3.38 3.37 2.14
CA SER A 35 -2.38 3.12 3.18
C SER A 35 -2.27 1.62 3.46
N HIS A 36 -1.05 1.12 3.57
CA HIS A 36 -0.82 -0.28 3.93
C HIS A 36 -1.39 -0.59 5.31
N GLY A 37 -2.11 -1.72 5.41
CA GLY A 37 -2.75 -2.14 6.66
C GLY A 37 -4.01 -1.35 7.01
N SER A 38 -4.54 -0.53 6.09
CA SER A 38 -5.85 0.11 6.25
C SER A 38 -6.90 -0.91 6.60
N THR A 39 -7.71 -0.60 7.61
CA THR A 39 -8.77 -1.47 8.10
C THR A 39 -9.92 -0.62 8.67
N TYR A 40 -10.95 -1.29 9.15
CA TYR A 40 -12.03 -0.61 9.84
C TYR A 40 -12.40 -1.29 11.15
N GLU A 41 -13.01 -0.52 12.05
CA GLU A 41 -13.61 -0.94 13.30
C GLU A 41 -15.08 -0.52 13.30
N GLY A 42 -15.98 -1.44 13.64
CA GLY A 42 -17.43 -1.21 13.57
C GLY A 42 -18.12 -2.18 12.61
N SER A 43 -19.29 -1.80 12.11
CA SER A 43 -20.06 -2.60 11.16
C SER A 43 -20.55 -1.76 9.97
N TRP A 44 -20.97 -2.45 8.91
CA TRP A 44 -21.56 -1.84 7.73
C TRP A 44 -23.09 -1.73 7.80
N ASP A 45 -23.70 -1.99 8.96
CA ASP A 45 -25.14 -1.82 9.13
C ASP A 45 -25.53 -0.34 9.06
N THR A 46 -26.70 -0.04 8.50
CA THR A 46 -27.23 1.33 8.48
C THR A 46 -27.28 1.92 9.89
N ASP A 47 -26.94 3.19 10.05
CA ASP A 47 -26.80 3.94 11.30
C ASP A 47 -25.64 3.47 12.22
N ALA A 48 -24.84 2.47 11.81
CA ALA A 48 -23.67 2.05 12.58
C ALA A 48 -22.52 3.07 12.46
N LYS A 49 -21.83 3.28 13.58
CA LYS A 49 -20.55 4.00 13.56
C LYS A 49 -19.46 3.06 13.08
N ILE A 50 -18.60 3.57 12.22
CA ILE A 50 -17.45 2.87 11.65
C ILE A 50 -16.24 3.81 11.65
N ARG A 51 -15.08 3.26 12.01
CA ARG A 51 -13.79 3.98 11.98
C ARG A 51 -12.92 3.32 10.93
N PHE A 52 -12.47 4.08 9.97
CA PHE A 52 -11.44 3.64 9.03
C PHE A 52 -10.10 4.10 9.58
N VAL A 53 -9.19 3.16 9.81
CA VAL A 53 -7.91 3.44 10.47
C VAL A 53 -6.77 2.71 9.77
N ASP A 54 -5.57 3.26 9.92
CA ASP A 54 -4.34 2.63 9.49
C ASP A 54 -3.36 2.41 10.67
N PRO A 55 -2.29 1.64 10.49
CA PRO A 55 -1.31 1.38 11.54
C PRO A 55 -0.52 2.60 12.03
N SER A 56 -0.57 3.74 11.33
CA SER A 56 0.05 4.99 11.78
C SER A 56 -0.75 5.69 12.88
N GLY A 57 -1.99 5.23 13.12
CA GLY A 57 -2.93 5.83 14.07
C GLY A 57 -3.74 6.97 13.46
N GLY A 58 -3.70 7.12 12.13
CA GLY A 58 -4.54 8.02 11.37
C GLY A 58 -5.86 7.36 10.94
N GLY A 59 -6.83 8.18 10.49
CA GLY A 59 -8.07 7.63 9.95
C GLY A 59 -9.26 8.59 9.94
N MET A 60 -10.44 8.00 9.64
CA MET A 60 -11.70 8.71 9.49
C MET A 60 -12.74 8.19 10.48
N LEU A 61 -13.49 9.11 11.08
CA LEU A 61 -14.69 8.81 11.89
C LEU A 61 -15.92 8.94 11.00
N SER A 62 -16.70 7.87 10.94
CA SER A 62 -17.81 7.79 9.98
C SER A 62 -19.02 7.08 10.57
N GLU A 63 -20.15 7.23 9.90
CA GLU A 63 -21.33 6.41 10.09
C GLU A 63 -21.84 5.93 8.73
N ILE A 64 -22.48 4.78 8.72
CA ILE A 64 -23.14 4.23 7.53
C ILE A 64 -24.50 4.90 7.41
N ALA A 65 -24.60 5.88 6.53
CA ALA A 65 -25.86 6.61 6.32
C ALA A 65 -26.92 5.72 5.65
N GLU A 66 -26.50 4.83 4.78
CA GLU A 66 -27.37 3.84 4.12
C GLU A 66 -26.58 2.62 3.72
N ASN A 67 -27.13 1.41 3.85
CA ASN A 67 -26.63 0.20 3.25
C ASN A 67 -27.79 -0.65 2.69
N ARG A 68 -27.85 -0.76 1.36
CA ARG A 68 -28.69 -1.71 0.63
C ARG A 68 -27.78 -2.82 0.11
N PRO A 69 -27.79 -4.02 0.72
CA PRO A 69 -26.88 -5.10 0.37
C PRO A 69 -26.84 -5.39 -1.13
N ASN A 70 -25.66 -5.48 -1.69
CA ASN A 70 -25.35 -5.69 -3.11
C ASN A 70 -25.76 -4.55 -4.06
N GLU A 71 -26.25 -3.42 -3.55
CA GLU A 71 -26.72 -2.32 -4.40
C GLU A 71 -26.04 -1.00 -4.11
N PHE A 72 -25.99 -0.61 -2.84
CA PHE A 72 -25.55 0.71 -2.48
C PHE A 72 -25.06 0.81 -1.04
N VAL A 73 -23.99 1.57 -0.82
CA VAL A 73 -23.50 1.94 0.51
C VAL A 73 -23.23 3.45 0.50
N SER A 74 -23.72 4.15 1.51
CA SER A 74 -23.41 5.57 1.75
C SER A 74 -22.70 5.70 3.09
N ILE A 75 -21.53 6.28 3.07
CA ILE A 75 -20.70 6.56 4.23
C ILE A 75 -20.69 8.06 4.46
N ARG A 76 -21.02 8.48 5.67
CA ARG A 76 -20.93 9.89 6.09
C ARG A 76 -19.74 10.07 7.02
N HIS A 77 -18.70 10.70 6.54
CA HIS A 77 -17.53 11.08 7.33
C HIS A 77 -17.83 12.35 8.13
N TYR A 78 -17.55 12.34 9.43
CA TYR A 78 -17.83 13.46 10.32
C TYR A 78 -16.66 13.89 11.20
N GLY A 79 -15.52 13.22 11.10
CA GLY A 79 -14.32 13.52 11.88
C GLY A 79 -13.11 12.75 11.39
N MET A 80 -12.01 12.96 12.06
CA MET A 80 -10.72 12.32 11.80
C MET A 80 -10.19 11.60 13.05
N VAL A 81 -9.26 10.67 12.84
CA VAL A 81 -8.38 10.15 13.89
C VAL A 81 -6.97 10.68 13.59
N VAL A 82 -6.36 11.35 14.56
CA VAL A 82 -5.00 11.89 14.47
C VAL A 82 -4.21 11.40 15.67
N ASP A 83 -3.11 10.70 15.44
CA ASP A 83 -2.30 10.09 16.51
C ASP A 83 -3.14 9.25 17.50
N GLY A 84 -4.10 8.48 16.97
CA GLY A 84 -5.01 7.63 17.74
C GLY A 84 -6.11 8.38 18.50
N LYS A 85 -6.24 9.71 18.36
CA LYS A 85 -7.26 10.53 19.02
C LYS A 85 -8.32 10.99 18.04
N GLU A 86 -9.58 10.95 18.48
CA GLU A 86 -10.71 11.44 17.70
C GLU A 86 -10.75 12.96 17.68
N ASP A 87 -10.93 13.53 16.49
CA ASP A 87 -11.14 14.96 16.25
C ASP A 87 -12.42 15.17 15.42
N THR A 88 -13.41 15.84 16.03
CA THR A 88 -14.68 16.21 15.39
C THR A 88 -14.94 17.72 15.44
N GLU A 89 -14.05 18.49 16.10
CA GLU A 89 -14.32 19.86 16.49
C GLU A 89 -13.29 20.88 15.96
N SER A 90 -12.14 20.43 15.47
CA SER A 90 -11.13 21.36 14.94
C SER A 90 -11.61 22.10 13.70
N ASP A 91 -11.04 23.25 13.43
CA ASP A 91 -11.33 24.02 12.21
C ASP A 91 -10.98 23.23 10.94
N ALA A 92 -9.94 22.37 11.02
CA ALA A 92 -9.55 21.47 9.95
C ALA A 92 -10.67 20.47 9.59
N VAL A 93 -11.33 19.88 10.58
CA VAL A 93 -12.47 18.97 10.38
C VAL A 93 -13.70 19.77 9.89
N LYS A 94 -14.02 20.89 10.52
CA LYS A 94 -15.19 21.73 10.17
C LYS A 94 -15.14 22.27 8.73
N ALA A 95 -13.95 22.36 8.15
CA ALA A 95 -13.77 22.81 6.78
C ALA A 95 -14.32 21.84 5.71
N TRP A 96 -14.47 20.56 6.04
CA TRP A 96 -14.90 19.53 5.08
C TRP A 96 -16.04 18.63 5.58
N ALA A 97 -16.22 18.47 6.90
CA ALA A 97 -17.25 17.59 7.46
C ALA A 97 -18.65 18.29 7.45
N PRO A 98 -19.74 17.55 7.17
CA PRO A 98 -19.74 16.16 6.70
C PRO A 98 -19.36 16.03 5.23
N ALA A 99 -18.66 14.94 4.90
CA ALA A 99 -18.36 14.51 3.55
C ALA A 99 -18.95 13.11 3.29
N TYR A 100 -19.42 12.87 2.09
CA TYR A 100 -20.02 11.59 1.72
C TYR A 100 -19.13 10.83 0.77
N GLU A 101 -19.11 9.50 0.95
CA GLU A 101 -18.51 8.53 0.06
C GLU A 101 -19.55 7.44 -0.21
N ASN A 102 -19.94 7.28 -1.47
CA ASN A 102 -21.03 6.41 -1.89
C ASN A 102 -20.50 5.33 -2.84
N TYR A 103 -20.83 4.08 -2.58
CA TYR A 103 -20.57 2.94 -3.46
C TYR A 103 -21.87 2.48 -4.10
N CYS A 104 -21.89 2.36 -5.42
CA CYS A 104 -23.00 1.78 -6.15
C CYS A 104 -22.54 0.53 -6.90
N PHE A 105 -23.34 -0.53 -6.84
CA PHE A 105 -23.08 -1.82 -7.49
C PHE A 105 -24.20 -2.11 -8.49
N ALA A 106 -23.92 -1.98 -9.78
CA ALA A 106 -24.89 -2.18 -10.85
C ALA A 106 -24.48 -3.39 -11.71
N GLU A 107 -25.46 -4.20 -12.11
CA GLU A 107 -25.22 -5.24 -13.12
C GLU A 107 -24.91 -4.61 -14.47
N LYS A 108 -23.81 -5.04 -15.11
CA LYS A 108 -23.38 -4.54 -16.41
C LYS A 108 -22.61 -5.62 -17.18
N ASP A 109 -23.04 -5.87 -18.40
CA ASP A 109 -22.35 -6.77 -19.36
C ASP A 109 -22.03 -8.18 -18.80
N GLY A 110 -22.89 -8.71 -17.92
CA GLY A 110 -22.70 -10.02 -17.28
C GLY A 110 -21.81 -9.98 -16.02
N GLY A 111 -21.25 -8.84 -15.67
CA GLY A 111 -20.47 -8.58 -14.46
C GLY A 111 -21.09 -7.47 -13.61
N THR A 112 -20.26 -6.75 -12.89
CA THR A 112 -20.67 -5.67 -11.98
C THR A 112 -19.90 -4.38 -12.28
N GLU A 113 -20.62 -3.30 -12.52
CA GLU A 113 -20.05 -1.97 -12.45
C GLU A 113 -20.07 -1.48 -11.00
N VAL A 114 -18.89 -1.17 -10.47
CA VAL A 114 -18.73 -0.45 -9.21
C VAL A 114 -18.49 1.00 -9.54
N SER A 115 -19.29 1.90 -8.98
CA SER A 115 -19.02 3.33 -9.02
C SER A 115 -18.87 3.90 -7.61
N VAL A 116 -17.97 4.87 -7.48
CA VAL A 116 -17.68 5.61 -6.25
C VAL A 116 -17.89 7.09 -6.51
N ASP A 117 -18.80 7.69 -5.76
CA ASP A 117 -19.04 9.11 -5.73
C ASP A 117 -18.65 9.66 -4.36
N MET A 118 -17.76 10.64 -4.32
CA MET A 118 -17.27 11.15 -3.05
C MET A 118 -17.09 12.67 -3.02
N ASP A 119 -17.22 13.22 -1.82
CA ASP A 119 -16.84 14.59 -1.51
C ASP A 119 -15.36 14.65 -1.13
N ALA A 120 -14.58 15.52 -1.76
CA ALA A 120 -13.20 15.77 -1.41
C ALA A 120 -12.95 17.27 -1.22
N ASN A 121 -12.11 17.62 -0.26
CA ASN A 121 -11.58 18.97 -0.21
C ASN A 121 -10.55 19.18 -1.33
N ASP A 122 -10.24 20.43 -1.65
CA ASP A 122 -9.37 20.75 -2.78
C ASP A 122 -7.91 20.26 -2.55
N GLU A 123 -7.49 20.16 -1.29
CA GLU A 123 -6.15 19.68 -0.89
C GLU A 123 -5.96 18.18 -1.21
N TRP A 124 -7.00 17.35 -1.02
CA TRP A 124 -6.92 15.89 -1.20
C TRP A 124 -7.49 15.40 -2.52
N ALA A 125 -8.17 16.25 -3.28
CA ALA A 125 -8.84 15.85 -4.51
C ALA A 125 -7.87 15.26 -5.56
N GLU A 126 -6.68 15.85 -5.71
CA GLU A 126 -5.65 15.34 -6.63
C GLU A 126 -5.15 13.95 -6.20
N MET A 127 -4.88 13.78 -4.91
CA MET A 127 -4.46 12.50 -4.31
C MET A 127 -5.52 11.41 -4.53
N PHE A 128 -6.78 11.68 -4.23
CA PHE A 128 -7.86 10.72 -4.45
C PHE A 128 -8.07 10.40 -5.93
N SER A 129 -7.87 11.37 -6.82
CA SER A 129 -7.95 11.16 -8.27
C SER A 129 -6.86 10.21 -8.79
N GLU A 130 -5.70 10.12 -8.11
CA GLU A 130 -4.65 9.13 -8.40
C GLU A 130 -4.97 7.76 -7.75
N MET A 131 -5.38 7.76 -6.48
CA MET A 131 -5.47 6.52 -5.68
C MET A 131 -6.72 5.69 -6.00
N TRP A 132 -7.89 6.30 -6.16
CA TRP A 132 -9.14 5.56 -6.38
C TRP A 132 -9.15 4.69 -7.65
N PRO A 133 -8.69 5.16 -8.82
CA PRO A 133 -8.59 4.29 -9.99
C PRO A 133 -7.74 3.05 -9.74
N ASN A 134 -6.61 3.20 -9.04
CA ASN A 134 -5.72 2.09 -8.70
C ASN A 134 -6.37 1.13 -7.70
N ALA A 135 -7.04 1.65 -6.66
CA ALA A 135 -7.76 0.85 -5.67
C ALA A 135 -8.89 0.02 -6.33
N LEU A 136 -9.63 0.60 -7.25
CA LEU A 136 -10.65 -0.10 -8.03
C LEU A 136 -10.04 -1.18 -8.94
N VAL A 137 -8.86 -0.94 -9.53
CA VAL A 137 -8.14 -1.97 -10.30
C VAL A 137 -7.70 -3.13 -9.39
N ARG A 138 -7.27 -2.85 -8.16
CA ARG A 138 -6.95 -3.91 -7.18
C ARG A 138 -8.20 -4.69 -6.77
N LEU A 139 -9.30 -4.00 -6.48
CA LEU A 139 -10.59 -4.66 -6.20
C LEU A 139 -11.01 -5.57 -7.35
N LYS A 140 -10.88 -5.11 -8.60
CA LYS A 140 -11.15 -5.92 -9.79
C LYS A 140 -10.27 -7.17 -9.82
N LYS A 141 -8.96 -7.04 -9.68
CA LYS A 141 -8.03 -8.19 -9.63
C LYS A 141 -8.39 -9.17 -8.51
N LEU A 142 -8.75 -8.66 -7.33
CA LEU A 142 -9.16 -9.45 -6.19
C LEU A 142 -10.46 -10.23 -6.48
N CYS A 143 -11.48 -9.60 -7.04
CA CYS A 143 -12.75 -10.23 -7.39
C CYS A 143 -12.59 -11.28 -8.49
N GLU A 144 -11.72 -11.02 -9.46
CA GLU A 144 -11.46 -11.92 -10.59
C GLU A 144 -10.41 -13.02 -10.26
N GLY A 145 -9.93 -13.10 -9.01
CA GLY A 145 -8.90 -14.07 -8.60
C GLY A 145 -7.54 -13.86 -9.25
N LYS A 146 -7.23 -12.61 -9.64
CA LYS A 146 -5.99 -12.21 -10.34
C LYS A 146 -5.02 -11.41 -9.48
N LEU A 147 -5.35 -11.18 -8.20
CA LEU A 147 -4.43 -10.55 -7.27
C LEU A 147 -3.35 -11.57 -6.89
N PRO A 148 -2.06 -11.31 -7.17
CA PRO A 148 -1.03 -12.30 -6.93
C PRO A 148 -0.75 -12.48 -5.43
N GLU A 149 -0.41 -13.71 -5.03
CA GLU A 149 0.17 -13.94 -3.71
C GLU A 149 1.58 -13.36 -3.63
N LYS A 150 1.91 -12.69 -2.52
CA LYS A 150 3.24 -12.11 -2.30
C LYS A 150 4.28 -13.22 -2.08
N LEU A 151 5.43 -13.06 -2.71
CA LEU A 151 6.63 -13.82 -2.38
C LEU A 151 7.34 -13.16 -1.19
N THR A 152 8.06 -13.96 -0.39
CA THR A 152 8.73 -13.45 0.80
C THR A 152 10.20 -13.88 0.83
N VAL A 153 11.07 -12.93 1.12
CA VAL A 153 12.50 -13.13 1.38
C VAL A 153 12.87 -12.58 2.74
N SER A 154 13.90 -13.10 3.39
CA SER A 154 14.32 -12.61 4.69
C SER A 154 15.77 -12.89 5.01
N ALA A 155 16.34 -12.07 5.90
CA ALA A 155 17.63 -12.32 6.51
C ALA A 155 17.63 -11.89 7.99
N ILE A 156 18.45 -12.55 8.80
CA ILE A 156 18.83 -12.04 10.13
C ILE A 156 20.19 -11.37 9.95
N VAL A 157 20.26 -10.08 10.25
CA VAL A 157 21.48 -9.27 10.22
C VAL A 157 21.97 -9.06 11.66
N ASN A 158 23.26 -9.28 11.92
CA ASN A 158 23.84 -9.19 13.27
C ASN A 158 24.15 -7.73 13.66
N VAL A 159 23.13 -6.87 13.58
CA VAL A 159 23.17 -5.48 14.03
C VAL A 159 21.83 -5.09 14.68
N PRO A 160 21.80 -4.05 15.55
CA PRO A 160 20.55 -3.53 16.12
C PRO A 160 19.59 -3.00 15.05
N VAL A 161 18.28 -2.94 15.37
CA VAL A 161 17.21 -2.50 14.46
C VAL A 161 17.51 -1.14 13.86
N GLU A 162 18.00 -0.20 14.64
CA GLU A 162 18.31 1.18 14.21
C GLU A 162 19.38 1.18 13.11
N LYS A 163 20.39 0.29 13.23
CA LYS A 163 21.43 0.16 12.22
C LYS A 163 20.95 -0.61 10.99
N ALA A 164 20.18 -1.67 11.18
CA ALA A 164 19.55 -2.38 10.09
C ALA A 164 18.65 -1.43 9.26
N TRP A 165 17.83 -0.63 9.93
CA TRP A 165 17.01 0.40 9.30
C TRP A 165 17.84 1.43 8.54
N GLU A 166 18.85 2.02 9.21
CA GLU A 166 19.76 3.01 8.60
C GLU A 166 20.39 2.48 7.31
N TYR A 167 20.96 1.27 7.36
CA TYR A 167 21.63 0.64 6.23
C TYR A 167 20.70 0.23 5.10
N ARG A 168 19.43 0.00 5.40
CA ARG A 168 18.39 -0.33 4.40
C ARG A 168 17.83 0.89 3.70
N THR A 169 17.85 2.07 4.36
CA THR A 169 17.05 3.21 3.92
C THR A 169 17.86 4.42 3.43
N LYS A 170 19.12 4.58 3.88
CA LYS A 170 19.92 5.72 3.43
C LYS A 170 20.55 5.47 2.04
N PRO A 171 20.48 6.45 1.11
CA PRO A 171 20.99 6.31 -0.26
C PRO A 171 22.45 5.84 -0.35
N GLU A 172 23.33 6.39 0.50
CA GLU A 172 24.75 6.04 0.54
C GLU A 172 25.02 4.59 0.93
N HIS A 173 24.08 3.97 1.64
CA HIS A 173 24.15 2.55 1.97
C HIS A 173 23.50 1.70 0.88
N ILE A 174 22.35 2.12 0.33
CA ILE A 174 21.63 1.39 -0.72
C ILE A 174 22.54 1.09 -1.92
N THR A 175 23.35 2.05 -2.33
CA THR A 175 24.31 1.88 -3.44
C THR A 175 25.35 0.77 -3.23
N GLN A 176 25.52 0.28 -1.99
CA GLN A 176 26.55 -0.71 -1.66
C GLN A 176 26.04 -2.17 -1.72
N TRP A 177 24.72 -2.38 -1.76
CA TRP A 177 24.15 -3.72 -1.68
C TRP A 177 22.97 -3.98 -2.63
N ALA A 178 22.38 -2.95 -3.27
CA ALA A 178 21.15 -3.10 -4.05
C ALA A 178 21.42 -3.72 -5.44
N PHE A 179 21.97 -4.91 -5.48
CA PHE A 179 22.20 -5.72 -6.69
C PHE A 179 22.19 -7.19 -6.33
N ALA A 180 21.80 -8.06 -7.29
CA ALA A 180 21.68 -9.50 -7.05
C ALA A 180 22.98 -10.28 -7.33
N GLN A 181 23.84 -9.78 -8.22
CA GLN A 181 25.03 -10.47 -8.72
C GLN A 181 26.24 -9.54 -8.76
N ASP A 182 27.45 -10.09 -8.67
CA ASP A 182 28.69 -9.32 -8.60
C ASP A 182 29.04 -8.54 -9.86
N ASP A 183 28.45 -8.89 -11.01
CA ASP A 183 28.58 -8.19 -12.30
C ASP A 183 27.60 -7.01 -12.43
N TRP A 184 26.75 -6.78 -11.42
CA TRP A 184 25.87 -5.62 -11.33
C TRP A 184 26.32 -4.65 -10.22
N GLU A 185 25.85 -3.42 -10.31
CA GLU A 185 26.09 -2.35 -9.33
C GLU A 185 24.86 -1.45 -9.22
N ALA A 186 24.77 -0.69 -8.12
CA ALA A 186 23.81 0.37 -7.91
C ALA A 186 24.53 1.72 -7.76
N PRO A 187 24.88 2.40 -8.88
CA PRO A 187 25.69 3.62 -8.82
C PRO A 187 24.98 4.83 -8.23
N GLU A 188 23.66 4.84 -8.26
CA GLU A 188 22.84 5.96 -7.79
C GLU A 188 21.64 5.45 -6.99
N ALA A 189 21.33 6.11 -5.89
CA ALA A 189 20.10 5.91 -5.11
C ALA A 189 19.59 7.26 -4.59
N GLU A 190 18.28 7.42 -4.64
CA GLU A 190 17.53 8.53 -4.06
C GLU A 190 16.43 7.93 -3.19
N ASN A 191 16.21 8.51 -2.00
CA ASN A 191 15.22 7.96 -1.07
C ASN A 191 14.62 9.05 -0.19
N ASP A 192 13.35 9.40 -0.43
CA ASP A 192 12.53 10.27 0.42
C ASP A 192 11.59 9.41 1.26
N LEU A 193 12.12 8.84 2.35
CA LEU A 193 11.45 7.85 3.20
C LEU A 193 10.36 8.49 4.07
N LYS A 194 9.22 8.75 3.47
CA LYS A 194 7.99 9.23 4.12
C LYS A 194 6.78 8.80 3.31
N TRP A 195 5.59 8.83 3.90
CA TRP A 195 4.36 8.63 3.14
C TRP A 195 4.30 9.56 1.91
N GLY A 196 4.00 9.00 0.75
CA GLY A 196 3.98 9.74 -0.52
C GLY A 196 5.35 10.08 -1.10
N GLY A 197 6.44 9.91 -0.35
CA GLY A 197 7.80 10.14 -0.84
C GLY A 197 8.23 9.11 -1.88
N ARG A 198 9.15 9.49 -2.76
CA ARG A 198 9.64 8.63 -3.84
C ARG A 198 11.02 8.06 -3.53
N PHE A 199 11.27 6.89 -4.10
CA PHE A 199 12.61 6.32 -4.15
C PHE A 199 12.98 5.96 -5.60
N ARG A 200 14.28 5.94 -5.88
CA ARG A 200 14.85 5.47 -7.14
C ARG A 200 16.25 4.89 -6.87
N THR A 201 16.47 3.67 -7.32
CA THR A 201 17.79 3.05 -7.33
C THR A 201 18.12 2.64 -8.75
N ARG A 202 19.19 3.18 -9.31
CA ARG A 202 19.68 2.76 -10.62
C ARG A 202 20.47 1.48 -10.47
N MET A 203 20.05 0.45 -11.17
CA MET A 203 20.74 -0.83 -11.26
C MET A 203 21.37 -0.95 -12.66
N ARG A 204 22.65 -1.30 -12.70
CA ARG A 204 23.42 -1.36 -13.96
C ARG A 204 24.37 -2.54 -13.97
N ALA A 205 24.45 -3.24 -15.12
CA ALA A 205 25.52 -4.19 -15.38
C ALA A 205 26.86 -3.45 -15.52
N LYS A 206 27.92 -3.93 -14.89
CA LYS A 206 29.23 -3.27 -14.88
C LYS A 206 29.88 -3.15 -16.26
N ASP A 207 29.51 -4.03 -17.18
CA ASP A 207 29.96 -3.99 -18.59
C ASP A 207 29.13 -3.02 -19.45
N GLY A 208 28.10 -2.37 -18.85
CA GLY A 208 27.23 -1.42 -19.53
C GLY A 208 26.17 -2.04 -20.45
N SER A 209 26.02 -3.35 -20.48
CA SER A 209 25.09 -4.07 -21.38
C SER A 209 23.61 -3.84 -21.03
N ALA A 210 23.32 -3.55 -19.77
CA ALA A 210 21.95 -3.34 -19.28
C ALA A 210 21.91 -2.34 -18.11
N GLN A 211 20.80 -1.61 -18.04
CA GLN A 211 20.47 -0.78 -16.86
C GLN A 211 18.97 -0.58 -16.76
N PHE A 212 18.49 -0.38 -15.55
CA PHE A 212 17.10 0.01 -15.25
C PHE A 212 17.03 0.77 -13.91
N ASP A 213 15.97 1.53 -13.73
CA ASP A 213 15.67 2.18 -12.47
C ASP A 213 14.63 1.34 -11.72
N PHE A 214 14.97 0.92 -10.51
CA PHE A 214 14.02 0.38 -9.55
C PHE A 214 13.47 1.54 -8.75
N SER A 215 12.19 1.86 -8.94
CA SER A 215 11.57 3.08 -8.43
C SER A 215 10.14 2.87 -7.99
N GLY A 216 9.65 3.79 -7.15
CA GLY A 216 8.30 3.76 -6.62
C GLY A 216 8.02 4.87 -5.62
N LYS A 217 6.91 4.70 -4.89
CA LYS A 217 6.37 5.64 -3.91
C LYS A 217 6.04 4.91 -2.61
N TYR A 218 6.39 5.47 -1.48
CA TYR A 218 6.02 4.91 -0.18
C TYR A 218 4.54 5.14 0.12
N THR A 219 3.84 4.08 0.50
CA THR A 219 2.43 4.10 0.91
C THR A 219 2.24 3.95 2.42
N ALA A 220 3.27 3.51 3.14
CA ALA A 220 3.31 3.53 4.60
C ALA A 220 4.75 3.57 5.08
N VAL A 221 5.01 4.29 6.18
CA VAL A 221 6.31 4.29 6.87
C VAL A 221 6.06 4.33 8.37
N GLN A 222 6.61 3.37 9.08
CA GLN A 222 6.69 3.33 10.54
C GLN A 222 8.16 3.27 10.92
N ASP A 223 8.72 4.40 11.32
CA ASP A 223 10.15 4.56 11.56
C ASP A 223 10.72 3.46 12.47
N GLY A 224 11.81 2.84 12.04
CA GLY A 224 12.47 1.74 12.71
C GLY A 224 11.70 0.40 12.73
N LYS A 225 10.50 0.31 12.11
CA LYS A 225 9.66 -0.90 12.17
C LYS A 225 9.33 -1.48 10.80
N SER A 226 8.80 -0.65 9.90
CA SER A 226 8.34 -1.12 8.59
C SER A 226 8.16 0.02 7.60
N PHE A 227 8.20 -0.31 6.33
CA PHE A 227 7.69 0.53 5.27
C PHE A 227 7.08 -0.33 4.17
N THR A 228 6.09 0.25 3.49
CA THR A 228 5.46 -0.32 2.30
C THR A 228 5.64 0.65 1.15
N TYR A 229 5.89 0.12 -0.02
CA TYR A 229 5.99 0.92 -1.23
C TYR A 229 5.24 0.27 -2.39
N ARG A 230 4.75 1.13 -3.27
CA ARG A 230 4.21 0.77 -4.56
C ARG A 230 5.27 1.08 -5.63
N MET A 231 5.68 0.06 -6.36
CA MET A 231 6.58 0.20 -7.50
C MET A 231 5.89 0.94 -8.65
N ASP A 232 6.64 1.56 -9.55
CA ASP A 232 6.07 2.30 -10.68
C ASP A 232 5.29 1.40 -11.67
N ASP A 233 5.49 0.09 -11.63
CA ASP A 233 4.69 -0.90 -12.37
C ASP A 233 3.37 -1.31 -11.66
N GLY A 234 3.09 -0.73 -10.50
CA GLY A 234 1.86 -0.92 -9.72
C GLY A 234 1.89 -2.07 -8.72
N ARG A 235 2.99 -2.81 -8.57
CA ARG A 235 3.17 -3.87 -7.58
C ARG A 235 3.55 -3.31 -6.22
N PHE A 236 3.16 -4.02 -5.16
CA PHE A 236 3.49 -3.65 -3.78
C PHE A 236 4.59 -4.52 -3.20
N ALA A 237 5.35 -3.93 -2.28
CA ALA A 237 6.25 -4.64 -1.41
C ALA A 237 6.23 -4.04 0.01
N ASP A 238 6.37 -4.93 1.00
CA ASP A 238 6.38 -4.61 2.43
C ASP A 238 7.72 -5.02 3.02
N VAL A 239 8.35 -4.13 3.77
CA VAL A 239 9.59 -4.44 4.49
C VAL A 239 9.36 -4.24 5.98
N THR A 240 9.71 -5.26 6.77
CA THR A 240 9.56 -5.24 8.23
C THR A 240 10.88 -5.53 8.92
N PHE A 241 11.07 -4.93 10.10
CA PHE A 241 12.24 -5.07 10.95
C PHE A 241 11.81 -5.54 12.33
N ALA A 242 12.33 -6.67 12.79
CA ALA A 242 12.02 -7.22 14.10
C ALA A 242 13.31 -7.56 14.84
N SER A 243 13.44 -7.09 16.08
CA SER A 243 14.54 -7.50 16.96
C SER A 243 14.38 -8.99 17.30
N VAL A 244 15.45 -9.76 17.15
CA VAL A 244 15.55 -11.18 17.45
C VAL A 244 16.86 -11.48 18.16
N ASP A 245 16.99 -12.69 18.73
CA ASP A 245 18.28 -13.13 19.25
C ASP A 245 19.33 -13.14 18.13
N GLY A 246 20.45 -12.44 18.36
CA GLY A 246 21.53 -12.31 17.40
C GLY A 246 21.39 -11.17 16.41
N GLY A 247 20.39 -10.25 16.58
CA GLY A 247 20.31 -9.04 15.77
C GLY A 247 18.91 -8.65 15.33
N THR A 248 18.77 -8.35 14.04
CA THR A 248 17.50 -7.91 13.45
C THR A 248 17.09 -8.84 12.32
N ARG A 249 15.86 -9.34 12.37
CA ARG A 249 15.23 -9.97 11.21
C ARG A 249 14.66 -8.91 10.31
N VAL A 250 15.09 -8.89 9.05
CA VAL A 250 14.52 -8.08 7.98
C VAL A 250 13.76 -9.02 7.06
N THR A 251 12.48 -8.73 6.83
CA THR A 251 11.60 -9.50 5.94
C THR A 251 11.05 -8.58 4.88
N GLU A 252 11.08 -9.02 3.63
CA GLU A 252 10.50 -8.31 2.50
C GLU A 252 9.53 -9.22 1.76
N SER A 253 8.27 -8.78 1.66
CA SER A 253 7.19 -9.48 0.94
C SER A 253 6.77 -8.63 -0.24
N PHE A 254 6.76 -9.20 -1.45
CA PHE A 254 6.49 -8.45 -2.68
C PHE A 254 5.55 -9.18 -3.63
N GLU A 255 4.78 -8.43 -4.41
CA GLU A 255 3.95 -8.97 -5.47
C GLU A 255 4.84 -9.38 -6.65
N PRO A 256 4.75 -10.62 -7.17
CA PRO A 256 5.54 -11.04 -8.33
C PRO A 256 5.04 -10.36 -9.61
N GLU A 257 5.93 -10.17 -10.56
CA GLU A 257 5.61 -9.75 -11.92
C GLU A 257 5.27 -10.98 -12.80
N GLY A 258 4.70 -10.75 -14.00
CA GLY A 258 4.18 -11.83 -14.85
C GLY A 258 5.14 -12.39 -15.89
N SER A 259 6.38 -11.87 -16.00
CA SER A 259 7.30 -12.25 -17.10
C SER A 259 8.26 -13.36 -16.73
N ASN A 260 8.70 -13.40 -15.47
CA ASN A 260 9.65 -14.39 -14.96
C ASN A 260 8.96 -15.40 -14.03
N THR A 261 9.57 -16.57 -13.85
CA THR A 261 9.07 -17.57 -12.90
C THR A 261 9.13 -17.05 -11.47
N LEU A 262 8.27 -17.56 -10.59
CA LEU A 262 8.24 -17.17 -9.18
C LEU A 262 9.58 -17.51 -8.49
N GLU A 263 10.17 -18.67 -8.81
CA GLU A 263 11.46 -19.13 -8.28
C GLU A 263 12.59 -18.18 -8.67
N LEU A 264 12.61 -17.70 -9.91
CA LEU A 264 13.64 -16.76 -10.39
C LEU A 264 13.51 -15.42 -9.68
N GLN A 265 12.30 -14.92 -9.54
CA GLN A 265 12.04 -13.69 -8.82
C GLN A 265 12.43 -13.80 -7.34
N GLN A 266 11.99 -14.85 -6.66
CA GLN A 266 12.33 -15.09 -5.25
C GLN A 266 13.83 -15.21 -5.04
N SER A 267 14.54 -15.93 -5.90
CA SER A 267 16.00 -16.09 -5.80
C SER A 267 16.74 -14.78 -6.06
N GLY A 268 16.29 -13.95 -7.01
CA GLY A 268 16.87 -12.63 -7.28
C GLY A 268 16.71 -11.67 -6.11
N TRP A 269 15.50 -11.59 -5.54
CA TRP A 269 15.24 -10.76 -4.37
C TRP A 269 15.98 -11.26 -3.13
N GLN A 270 16.09 -12.59 -2.93
CA GLN A 270 16.88 -13.16 -1.83
C GLN A 270 18.36 -12.81 -1.99
N ALA A 271 18.92 -12.85 -3.20
CA ALA A 271 20.32 -12.48 -3.45
C ALA A 271 20.60 -11.00 -3.07
N ILE A 272 19.68 -10.09 -3.38
CA ILE A 272 19.77 -8.69 -2.92
C ILE A 272 19.71 -8.60 -1.39
N MET A 273 18.81 -9.35 -0.74
CA MET A 273 18.69 -9.43 0.71
C MET A 273 19.97 -9.97 1.35
N ASP A 274 20.61 -10.98 0.74
CA ASP A 274 21.87 -11.54 1.20
C ASP A 274 23.05 -10.56 1.04
N ASN A 275 23.07 -9.75 -0.01
CA ASN A 275 24.03 -8.67 -0.17
C ASN A 275 23.83 -7.55 0.85
N TYR A 276 22.58 -7.18 1.13
CA TYR A 276 22.27 -6.28 2.23
C TYR A 276 22.79 -6.81 3.57
N LYS A 277 22.55 -8.10 3.87
CA LYS A 277 23.08 -8.75 5.09
C LYS A 277 24.60 -8.65 5.16
N LYS A 278 25.31 -9.07 4.11
CA LYS A 278 26.79 -8.98 4.05
C LYS A 278 27.29 -7.57 4.31
N TYR A 279 26.64 -6.58 3.69
CA TYR A 279 26.96 -5.18 3.88
C TYR A 279 26.76 -4.75 5.33
N ALA A 280 25.58 -4.98 5.89
CA ALA A 280 25.22 -4.56 7.25
C ALA A 280 26.16 -5.17 8.31
N GLU A 281 26.55 -6.43 8.15
CA GLU A 281 27.46 -7.13 9.08
C GLU A 281 28.94 -6.74 8.91
N SER A 282 29.29 -6.03 7.85
CA SER A 282 30.66 -5.54 7.61
C SER A 282 30.91 -4.14 8.20
N ARG A 283 29.88 -3.50 8.81
CA ARG A 283 29.91 -2.15 9.37
C ARG A 283 29.86 -2.21 10.90
#